data_a62f91d9f73a397b23a4136f2f32b3ef
#
_entry.id   a62f91d9f73a397b23a4136f2f32b3ef
#
_cell.length_a   1.000
_cell.length_b   1.000
_cell.length_c   1.000
_cell.angle_alpha   90.00
_cell.angle_beta   90.00
_cell.angle_gamma   90.00
#
_symmetry.space_group_name_H-M   'P 1'
#
loop_
_entity.id
_entity.type
_entity.pdbx_description
1 polymer ?
#
loop_
_entity_poly.entity_id
_entity_poly.type
_entity_poly.pdbx_seq_one_letter_code
_entity_poly.pdbx_strand_id
1 'polypeptide(L)'
;MPVCEPAVLLIAGIREDGLREILGVTIANSEEEGTWISLFEDLKKRGLRGVQMVTSDGHKGIQKAVKVSFLGASWQMCGVHYQRAILRNVPRKSQKQVSDLLKSALNGNEERLADIAVQLEKMGYGKAANTVEQFMFDVANYRAFPKEHWKRIRTTNMVERVNAEIKRRTKVVCAFPSRESLLRLVVSILIDINEEWITGYRYLDMSELADQRLLSDGQCKRPIEQLETYSIA
;
A
#
# COMPACT_ATOMS: atom_id res chain seq x y z
N MET A 1 -12.47 26.44 -16.45
CA MET A 1 -12.48 25.01 -16.05
C MET A 1 -11.39 24.82 -15.02
N PRO A 2 -11.63 24.19 -13.86
CA PRO A 2 -10.55 23.92 -12.93
C PRO A 2 -9.53 23.01 -13.63
N VAL A 3 -8.28 23.44 -13.65
CA VAL A 3 -7.16 22.64 -14.16
C VAL A 3 -6.98 21.51 -13.14
N CYS A 4 -7.45 20.32 -13.48
CA CYS A 4 -7.23 19.15 -12.66
C CYS A 4 -5.74 18.80 -12.76
N GLU A 5 -5.01 18.95 -11.67
CA GLU A 5 -3.60 18.53 -11.63
C GLU A 5 -3.50 17.03 -11.86
N PRO A 6 -2.71 16.58 -12.83
CA PRO A 6 -2.60 15.15 -13.11
C PRO A 6 -1.96 14.42 -11.94
N ALA A 7 -2.60 13.35 -11.49
CA ALA A 7 -2.05 12.44 -10.49
C ALA A 7 -1.15 11.39 -11.15
N VAL A 8 0.02 11.14 -10.57
CA VAL A 8 0.90 10.03 -10.95
C VAL A 8 0.52 8.84 -10.07
N LEU A 9 -0.06 7.80 -10.66
CA LEU A 9 -0.38 6.56 -10.00
C LEU A 9 0.77 5.58 -10.18
N LEU A 10 1.34 5.10 -9.07
CA LEU A 10 2.50 4.22 -9.05
C LEU A 10 2.14 2.92 -8.31
N ILE A 11 2.51 1.80 -8.89
CA ILE A 11 2.40 0.48 -8.27
C ILE A 11 3.78 -0.14 -8.19
N ALA A 12 4.16 -0.55 -6.99
CA ALA A 12 5.36 -1.31 -6.72
C ALA A 12 4.99 -2.62 -6.02
N GLY A 13 5.74 -3.68 -6.28
CA GLY A 13 5.52 -4.99 -5.71
C GLY A 13 6.74 -5.52 -4.98
N ILE A 14 6.50 -6.56 -4.17
CA ILE A 14 7.53 -7.42 -3.61
C ILE A 14 7.31 -8.80 -4.21
N ARG A 15 8.33 -9.31 -4.89
CA ARG A 15 8.31 -10.58 -5.61
C ARG A 15 8.48 -11.76 -4.65
N GLU A 16 8.25 -12.96 -5.13
CA GLU A 16 8.46 -14.20 -4.37
C GLU A 16 9.92 -14.42 -3.94
N ASP A 17 10.87 -13.89 -4.70
CA ASP A 17 12.29 -13.91 -4.35
C ASP A 17 12.68 -12.86 -3.29
N GLY A 18 11.72 -12.05 -2.83
CA GLY A 18 11.90 -10.99 -1.85
C GLY A 18 12.47 -9.69 -2.41
N LEU A 19 12.68 -9.58 -3.72
CA LEU A 19 13.09 -8.34 -4.38
C LEU A 19 11.90 -7.40 -4.58
N ARG A 20 12.20 -6.12 -4.67
CA ARG A 20 11.21 -5.10 -5.03
C ARG A 20 11.20 -4.88 -6.53
N GLU A 21 10.04 -4.53 -7.05
CA GLU A 21 9.88 -4.20 -8.46
C GLU A 21 8.84 -3.10 -8.65
N ILE A 22 9.09 -2.19 -9.58
CA ILE A 22 8.09 -1.21 -10.02
C ILE A 22 7.25 -1.85 -11.11
N LEU A 23 6.00 -2.15 -10.78
CA LEU A 23 5.10 -2.90 -11.64
C LEU A 23 4.42 -2.03 -12.69
N GLY A 24 4.13 -0.77 -12.33
CA GLY A 24 3.45 0.11 -13.27
C GLY A 24 3.36 1.55 -12.80
N VAL A 25 3.21 2.45 -13.76
CA VAL A 25 2.96 3.87 -13.56
C VAL A 25 2.03 4.39 -14.63
N THR A 26 1.13 5.27 -14.25
CA THR A 26 0.27 6.00 -15.18
C THR A 26 0.00 7.42 -14.68
N ILE A 27 -0.36 8.30 -15.60
CA ILE A 27 -0.82 9.66 -15.28
C ILE A 27 -2.32 9.70 -15.50
N ALA A 28 -3.07 9.98 -14.44
CA ALA A 28 -4.52 10.04 -14.45
C ALA A 28 -5.04 11.42 -14.06
N ASN A 29 -6.27 11.73 -14.44
CA ASN A 29 -6.95 12.95 -14.00
C ASN A 29 -7.54 12.82 -12.60
N SER A 30 -7.75 11.58 -12.14
CA SER A 30 -8.36 11.26 -10.85
C SER A 30 -7.92 9.88 -10.40
N GLU A 31 -7.95 9.67 -9.08
CA GLU A 31 -7.71 8.37 -8.45
C GLU A 31 -9.01 7.56 -8.32
N GLU A 32 -9.87 7.62 -9.34
CA GLU A 32 -11.14 6.91 -9.35
C GLU A 32 -10.96 5.39 -9.49
N GLU A 33 -11.97 4.66 -9.05
CA GLU A 33 -12.03 3.20 -9.10
C GLU A 33 -11.70 2.64 -10.49
N GLY A 34 -12.30 3.22 -11.55
CA GLY A 34 -12.09 2.78 -12.93
C GLY A 34 -10.64 2.91 -13.41
N THR A 35 -9.93 3.94 -12.98
CA THR A 35 -8.52 4.14 -13.31
C THR A 35 -7.66 3.06 -12.68
N TRP A 36 -7.90 2.74 -11.40
CA TRP A 36 -7.19 1.67 -10.71
C TRP A 36 -7.50 0.29 -11.30
N ILE A 37 -8.77 0.00 -11.62
CA ILE A 37 -9.14 -1.26 -12.28
C ILE A 37 -8.40 -1.42 -13.60
N SER A 38 -8.39 -0.38 -14.45
CA SER A 38 -7.70 -0.42 -15.74
C SER A 38 -6.20 -0.70 -15.58
N LEU A 39 -5.57 -0.09 -14.56
CA LEU A 39 -4.15 -0.30 -14.29
C LEU A 39 -3.89 -1.73 -13.77
N PHE A 40 -4.74 -2.26 -12.89
CA PHE A 40 -4.62 -3.64 -12.41
C PHE A 40 -4.86 -4.68 -13.51
N GLU A 41 -5.81 -4.43 -14.41
CA GLU A 41 -6.04 -5.31 -15.57
C GLU A 41 -4.85 -5.31 -16.54
N ASP A 42 -4.19 -4.16 -16.74
CA ASP A 42 -2.96 -4.10 -17.51
C ASP A 42 -1.85 -4.94 -16.85
N LEU A 43 -1.68 -4.83 -15.55
CA LEU A 43 -0.72 -5.66 -14.80
C LEU A 43 -1.01 -7.16 -14.96
N LYS A 44 -2.26 -7.57 -14.86
CA LYS A 44 -2.66 -8.97 -15.07
C LYS A 44 -2.37 -9.46 -16.49
N LYS A 45 -2.64 -8.64 -17.51
CA LYS A 45 -2.31 -8.95 -18.90
C LYS A 45 -0.81 -9.14 -19.11
N ARG A 46 0.01 -8.40 -18.37
CA ARG A 46 1.48 -8.52 -18.35
C ARG A 46 2.00 -9.68 -17.48
N GLY A 47 1.11 -10.45 -16.85
CA GLY A 47 1.46 -11.66 -16.10
C GLY A 47 1.43 -11.55 -14.59
N LEU A 48 0.98 -10.42 -14.01
CA LEU A 48 0.81 -10.32 -12.56
C LEU A 48 -0.22 -11.34 -12.05
N ARG A 49 0.19 -12.18 -11.11
CA ARG A 49 -0.63 -13.23 -10.50
C ARG A 49 -0.31 -13.38 -9.02
N GLY A 50 -1.18 -14.09 -8.29
CA GLY A 50 -0.95 -14.50 -6.90
C GLY A 50 -0.80 -13.34 -5.90
N VAL A 51 -1.41 -12.20 -6.19
CA VAL A 51 -1.43 -11.05 -5.26
C VAL A 51 -2.10 -11.47 -3.96
N GLN A 52 -1.38 -11.38 -2.84
CA GLN A 52 -1.87 -11.77 -1.52
C GLN A 52 -2.36 -10.57 -0.71
N MET A 53 -1.70 -9.44 -0.84
CA MET A 53 -2.05 -8.22 -0.13
C MET A 53 -1.71 -6.98 -0.95
N VAL A 54 -2.56 -5.97 -0.86
CA VAL A 54 -2.32 -4.64 -1.42
C VAL A 54 -2.36 -3.62 -0.30
N THR A 55 -1.26 -2.91 -0.08
CA THR A 55 -1.19 -1.82 0.91
C THR A 55 -1.34 -0.48 0.22
N SER A 56 -2.32 0.32 0.66
CA SER A 56 -2.52 1.67 0.14
C SER A 56 -2.97 2.65 1.23
N ASP A 57 -3.15 3.91 0.86
CA ASP A 57 -3.90 4.85 1.68
C ASP A 57 -5.41 4.51 1.69
N GLY A 58 -6.18 5.27 2.47
CA GLY A 58 -7.63 5.04 2.63
C GLY A 58 -8.50 5.52 1.48
N HIS A 59 -7.97 5.74 0.26
CA HIS A 59 -8.77 6.20 -0.86
C HIS A 59 -9.76 5.12 -1.32
N LYS A 60 -11.06 5.47 -1.37
CA LYS A 60 -12.14 4.50 -1.66
C LYS A 60 -12.03 3.85 -3.05
N GLY A 61 -11.50 4.58 -4.03
CA GLY A 61 -11.32 4.07 -5.39
C GLY A 61 -10.40 2.85 -5.45
N ILE A 62 -9.22 2.92 -4.81
CA ILE A 62 -8.28 1.80 -4.79
C ILE A 62 -8.80 0.63 -3.96
N GLN A 63 -9.48 0.88 -2.83
CA GLN A 63 -10.07 -0.19 -2.01
C GLN A 63 -11.05 -1.05 -2.80
N LYS A 64 -11.96 -0.40 -3.57
CA LYS A 64 -12.92 -1.09 -4.41
C LYS A 64 -12.24 -1.81 -5.57
N ALA A 65 -11.27 -1.15 -6.22
CA ALA A 65 -10.53 -1.73 -7.32
C ALA A 65 -9.78 -3.00 -6.89
N VAL A 66 -9.15 -3.02 -5.71
CA VAL A 66 -8.48 -4.22 -5.16
C VAL A 66 -9.46 -5.36 -4.98
N LYS A 67 -10.62 -5.11 -4.37
CA LYS A 67 -11.66 -6.14 -4.14
C LYS A 67 -12.17 -6.77 -5.43
N VAL A 68 -12.28 -5.98 -6.49
CA VAL A 68 -12.76 -6.45 -7.80
C VAL A 68 -11.66 -7.15 -8.59
N SER A 69 -10.44 -6.58 -8.57
CA SER A 69 -9.37 -7.04 -9.45
C SER A 69 -8.58 -8.22 -8.88
N PHE A 70 -8.47 -8.35 -7.56
CA PHE A 70 -7.64 -9.37 -6.90
C PHE A 70 -8.47 -10.17 -5.90
N LEU A 71 -9.24 -11.15 -6.42
CA LEU A 71 -10.02 -12.05 -5.58
C LEU A 71 -9.10 -12.86 -4.66
N GLY A 72 -9.38 -12.80 -3.35
CA GLY A 72 -8.58 -13.48 -2.32
C GLY A 72 -7.41 -12.65 -1.77
N ALA A 73 -7.08 -11.50 -2.36
CA ALA A 73 -6.10 -10.58 -1.80
C ALA A 73 -6.72 -9.74 -0.66
N SER A 74 -5.95 -9.55 0.40
CA SER A 74 -6.31 -8.64 1.48
C SER A 74 -5.95 -7.21 1.12
N TRP A 75 -6.84 -6.26 1.41
CA TRP A 75 -6.48 -4.86 1.38
C TRP A 75 -5.99 -4.40 2.75
N GLN A 76 -4.80 -3.80 2.79
CA GLN A 76 -4.16 -3.28 3.99
C GLN A 76 -4.21 -1.75 4.00
N MET A 77 -4.80 -1.15 5.02
CA MET A 77 -4.70 0.29 5.26
C MET A 77 -3.29 0.65 5.71
N CYS A 78 -2.63 1.58 5.03
CA CYS A 78 -1.32 2.07 5.45
C CYS A 78 -1.36 2.64 6.88
N GLY A 79 -0.57 2.07 7.80
CA GLY A 79 -0.56 2.46 9.21
C GLY A 79 -0.19 3.93 9.44
N VAL A 80 0.65 4.52 8.59
CA VAL A 80 1.02 5.95 8.67
C VAL A 80 -0.15 6.83 8.24
N HIS A 81 -0.82 6.51 7.14
CA HIS A 81 -1.99 7.25 6.66
C HIS A 81 -3.18 7.11 7.63
N TYR A 82 -3.37 5.93 8.20
CA TYR A 82 -4.35 5.70 9.26
C TYR A 82 -4.15 6.63 10.46
N GLN A 83 -2.92 6.66 11.03
CA GLN A 83 -2.62 7.56 12.13
C GLN A 83 -2.82 9.03 11.75
N ARG A 84 -2.35 9.45 10.57
CA ARG A 84 -2.54 10.82 10.08
C ARG A 84 -4.01 11.19 9.93
N ALA A 85 -4.85 10.27 9.43
CA ALA A 85 -6.29 10.49 9.25
C ALA A 85 -6.99 10.70 10.61
N ILE A 86 -6.65 9.92 11.63
CA ILE A 86 -7.19 10.07 12.99
C ILE A 86 -6.73 11.39 13.59
N LEU A 87 -5.41 11.66 13.59
CA LEU A 87 -4.83 12.83 14.23
C LEU A 87 -5.27 14.16 13.58
N ARG A 88 -5.65 14.16 12.31
CA ARG A 88 -6.22 15.32 11.63
C ARG A 88 -7.52 15.81 12.30
N ASN A 89 -8.25 14.91 12.94
CA ASN A 89 -9.51 15.18 13.64
C ASN A 89 -9.32 15.38 15.16
N VAL A 90 -8.07 15.50 15.64
CA VAL A 90 -7.72 15.70 17.04
C VAL A 90 -7.01 17.04 17.21
N PRO A 91 -7.40 17.88 18.21
CA PRO A 91 -6.71 19.13 18.50
C PRO A 91 -5.22 18.93 18.80
N ARG A 92 -4.38 19.88 18.37
CA ARG A 92 -2.90 19.79 18.50
C ARG A 92 -2.43 19.42 19.91
N LYS A 93 -3.06 19.98 20.95
CA LYS A 93 -2.74 19.70 22.35
C LYS A 93 -2.88 18.23 22.75
N SER A 94 -3.79 17.49 22.12
CA SER A 94 -4.09 16.07 22.42
C SER A 94 -3.47 15.10 21.42
N GLN A 95 -2.88 15.58 20.31
CA GLN A 95 -2.36 14.72 19.26
C GLN A 95 -1.24 13.79 19.74
N LYS A 96 -0.37 14.27 20.64
CA LYS A 96 0.72 13.45 21.20
C LYS A 96 0.15 12.27 21.98
N GLN A 97 -0.77 12.53 22.89
CA GLN A 97 -1.44 11.50 23.70
C GLN A 97 -2.12 10.45 22.81
N VAL A 98 -2.92 10.90 21.84
CA VAL A 98 -3.63 9.99 20.92
C VAL A 98 -2.67 9.22 20.04
N SER A 99 -1.59 9.85 19.55
CA SER A 99 -0.55 9.18 18.77
C SER A 99 0.13 8.06 19.55
N ASP A 100 0.43 8.29 20.83
CA ASP A 100 1.11 7.28 21.67
C ASP A 100 0.15 6.10 21.98
N LEU A 101 -1.14 6.37 22.21
CA LEU A 101 -2.17 5.32 22.34
C LEU A 101 -2.28 4.47 21.07
N LEU A 102 -2.37 5.10 19.90
CA LEU A 102 -2.45 4.40 18.61
C LEU A 102 -1.20 3.55 18.32
N LYS A 103 0.00 4.09 18.59
CA LYS A 103 1.25 3.34 18.42
C LYS A 103 1.30 2.12 19.33
N SER A 104 0.87 2.26 20.58
CA SER A 104 0.81 1.14 21.53
C SER A 104 -0.11 0.03 21.04
N ALA A 105 -1.30 0.38 20.53
CA ALA A 105 -2.24 -0.60 20.00
C ALA A 105 -1.71 -1.27 18.72
N LEU A 106 -1.22 -0.51 17.75
CA LEU A 106 -0.69 -1.04 16.49
C LEU A 106 0.56 -1.93 16.66
N ASN A 107 1.33 -1.76 17.74
CA ASN A 107 2.50 -2.59 18.02
C ASN A 107 2.22 -3.76 18.98
N GLY A 108 1.09 -3.77 19.67
CA GLY A 108 0.77 -4.75 20.69
C GLY A 108 -0.48 -5.56 20.41
N ASN A 109 -1.64 -5.00 20.67
CA ASN A 109 -2.92 -5.69 20.59
C ASN A 109 -3.97 -4.82 19.91
N GLU A 110 -4.53 -5.29 18.80
CA GLU A 110 -5.56 -4.59 17.99
C GLU A 110 -6.90 -4.51 18.70
N GLU A 111 -7.23 -5.45 19.59
CA GLU A 111 -8.44 -5.38 20.40
C GLU A 111 -8.52 -4.02 21.12
N ARG A 112 -7.37 -3.43 21.44
CA ARG A 112 -7.29 -2.08 22.01
C ARG A 112 -7.70 -0.97 21.05
N LEU A 113 -7.79 -1.20 19.74
CA LEU A 113 -8.28 -0.17 18.81
C LEU A 113 -9.75 0.13 19.05
N ALA A 114 -10.57 -0.85 19.39
CA ALA A 114 -11.96 -0.62 19.79
C ALA A 114 -12.04 0.21 21.07
N ASP A 115 -11.21 -0.08 22.08
CA ASP A 115 -11.14 0.69 23.31
C ASP A 115 -10.71 2.14 23.05
N ILE A 116 -9.76 2.33 22.12
CA ILE A 116 -9.31 3.68 21.72
C ILE A 116 -10.43 4.44 21.02
N ALA A 117 -11.26 3.81 20.20
CA ALA A 117 -12.40 4.45 19.58
C ALA A 117 -13.38 4.96 20.67
N VAL A 118 -13.71 4.14 21.66
CA VAL A 118 -14.55 4.52 22.80
C VAL A 118 -13.91 5.67 23.61
N GLN A 119 -12.61 5.65 23.83
CA GLN A 119 -11.92 6.73 24.53
C GLN A 119 -11.97 8.05 23.75
N LEU A 120 -11.75 8.00 22.42
CA LEU A 120 -11.84 9.18 21.56
C LEU A 120 -13.24 9.77 21.54
N GLU A 121 -14.28 8.93 21.56
CA GLU A 121 -15.68 9.37 21.66
C GLU A 121 -15.92 10.10 22.97
N LYS A 122 -15.50 9.52 24.13
CA LYS A 122 -15.59 10.16 25.45
C LYS A 122 -14.83 11.49 25.55
N MET A 123 -13.74 11.63 24.79
CA MET A 123 -12.97 12.88 24.69
C MET A 123 -13.61 13.92 23.76
N GLY A 124 -14.74 13.60 23.11
CA GLY A 124 -15.43 14.47 22.16
C GLY A 124 -14.82 14.46 20.75
N TYR A 125 -13.99 13.49 20.42
CA TYR A 125 -13.34 13.36 19.11
C TYR A 125 -14.04 12.33 18.21
N GLY A 126 -15.37 12.41 18.08
CA GLY A 126 -16.19 11.43 17.35
C GLY A 126 -15.73 11.17 15.91
N LYS A 127 -15.26 12.19 15.17
CA LYS A 127 -14.70 11.99 13.83
C LYS A 127 -13.42 11.12 13.83
N ALA A 128 -12.61 11.25 14.86
CA ALA A 128 -11.41 10.43 15.02
C ALA A 128 -11.80 9.00 15.43
N ALA A 129 -12.76 8.82 16.32
CA ALA A 129 -13.32 7.53 16.72
C ALA A 129 -13.89 6.77 15.51
N ASN A 130 -14.73 7.41 14.69
CA ASN A 130 -15.27 6.83 13.47
C ASN A 130 -14.17 6.39 12.48
N THR A 131 -13.07 7.15 12.40
CA THR A 131 -11.93 6.76 11.55
C THR A 131 -11.22 5.51 12.10
N VAL A 132 -11.13 5.39 13.43
CA VAL A 132 -10.57 4.17 14.08
C VAL A 132 -11.44 2.96 13.72
N GLU A 133 -12.74 3.04 13.95
CA GLU A 133 -13.68 1.95 13.69
C GLU A 133 -13.72 1.54 12.22
N GLN A 134 -13.68 2.51 11.32
CA GLN A 134 -13.74 2.27 9.88
C GLN A 134 -12.61 1.37 9.37
N PHE A 135 -11.39 1.52 9.91
CA PHE A 135 -10.19 0.87 9.38
C PHE A 135 -9.48 -0.06 10.36
N MET A 136 -10.03 -0.29 11.56
CA MET A 136 -9.35 -1.09 12.60
C MET A 136 -9.03 -2.52 12.16
N PHE A 137 -9.85 -3.12 11.32
CA PHE A 137 -9.58 -4.44 10.76
C PHE A 137 -8.58 -4.38 9.60
N ASP A 138 -8.77 -3.40 8.71
CA ASP A 138 -7.95 -3.28 7.51
C ASP A 138 -6.50 -2.83 7.81
N VAL A 139 -6.26 -2.15 8.93
CA VAL A 139 -4.91 -1.73 9.34
C VAL A 139 -4.07 -2.88 9.90
N ALA A 140 -4.67 -4.03 10.13
CA ALA A 140 -4.09 -5.17 10.81
C ALA A 140 -3.85 -6.40 9.91
N ASN A 141 -4.29 -6.36 8.66
CA ASN A 141 -4.19 -7.49 7.73
C ASN A 141 -2.75 -7.98 7.49
N TYR A 142 -1.74 -7.10 7.65
CA TYR A 142 -0.33 -7.47 7.56
C TYR A 142 0.08 -8.56 8.56
N ARG A 143 -0.68 -8.79 9.63
CA ARG A 143 -0.36 -9.80 10.66
C ARG A 143 -0.58 -11.24 10.21
N ALA A 144 -1.29 -11.44 9.10
CA ALA A 144 -1.38 -12.75 8.44
C ALA A 144 -0.04 -13.21 7.83
N PHE A 145 0.98 -12.33 7.81
CA PHE A 145 2.30 -12.58 7.27
C PHE A 145 3.34 -12.76 8.38
N PRO A 146 4.54 -13.33 8.09
CA PRO A 146 5.62 -13.48 9.05
C PRO A 146 5.99 -12.15 9.73
N LYS A 147 6.37 -12.19 11.01
CA LYS A 147 6.65 -10.99 11.82
C LYS A 147 7.78 -10.13 11.25
N GLU A 148 8.76 -10.74 10.62
CA GLU A 148 9.89 -10.09 9.97
C GLU A 148 9.44 -9.15 8.85
N HIS A 149 8.32 -9.47 8.20
CA HIS A 149 7.75 -8.70 7.10
C HIS A 149 6.96 -7.47 7.58
N TRP A 150 6.34 -7.53 8.76
CA TRP A 150 5.36 -6.54 9.24
C TRP A 150 5.81 -5.10 9.09
N LYS A 151 7.05 -4.79 9.48
CA LYS A 151 7.60 -3.44 9.43
C LYS A 151 7.59 -2.86 8.01
N ARG A 152 7.71 -3.72 7.02
CA ARG A 152 7.88 -3.32 5.61
C ARG A 152 6.57 -3.30 4.85
N ILE A 153 5.62 -4.20 5.16
CA ILE A 153 4.37 -4.36 4.42
C ILE A 153 3.19 -3.59 5.01
N ARG A 154 3.27 -3.16 6.28
CA ARG A 154 2.19 -2.40 6.95
C ARG A 154 2.09 -0.93 6.54
N THR A 155 3.01 -0.43 5.71
CA THR A 155 3.07 0.97 5.31
C THR A 155 3.46 1.12 3.84
N THR A 156 3.06 2.22 3.22
CA THR A 156 3.44 2.62 1.86
C THR A 156 4.78 3.38 1.79
N ASN A 157 5.61 3.30 2.82
CA ASN A 157 6.88 4.04 2.90
C ASN A 157 7.81 3.82 1.70
N MET A 158 7.76 2.63 1.10
CA MET A 158 8.53 2.30 -0.09
C MET A 158 8.08 3.19 -1.27
N VAL A 159 6.78 3.23 -1.53
CA VAL A 159 6.18 4.06 -2.59
C VAL A 159 6.30 5.55 -2.27
N GLU A 160 6.16 5.95 -0.99
CA GLU A 160 6.34 7.36 -0.58
C GLU A 160 7.76 7.87 -0.89
N ARG A 161 8.80 7.03 -0.71
CA ARG A 161 10.18 7.39 -1.06
C ARG A 161 10.37 7.59 -2.56
N VAL A 162 9.80 6.70 -3.37
CA VAL A 162 9.80 6.84 -4.84
C VAL A 162 9.08 8.13 -5.26
N ASN A 163 7.90 8.37 -4.69
CA ASN A 163 7.14 9.59 -4.96
C ASN A 163 7.90 10.86 -4.54
N ALA A 164 8.64 10.83 -3.44
CA ALA A 164 9.48 11.95 -3.02
C ALA A 164 10.61 12.21 -4.01
N GLU A 165 11.23 11.16 -4.55
CA GLU A 165 12.29 11.27 -5.56
C GLU A 165 11.75 11.80 -6.91
N ILE A 166 10.60 11.28 -7.36
CA ILE A 166 9.90 11.81 -8.53
C ILE A 166 9.63 13.30 -8.34
N LYS A 167 9.04 13.70 -7.21
CA LYS A 167 8.75 15.12 -6.91
C LYS A 167 10.03 15.97 -6.88
N ARG A 168 11.11 15.45 -6.31
CA ARG A 168 12.40 16.15 -6.24
C ARG A 168 12.94 16.45 -7.64
N ARG A 169 12.90 15.47 -8.56
CA ARG A 169 13.42 15.63 -9.93
C ARG A 169 12.46 16.41 -10.83
N THR A 170 11.14 16.22 -10.69
CA THR A 170 10.16 16.94 -11.52
C THR A 170 10.01 18.41 -11.13
N LYS A 171 10.23 18.75 -9.84
CA LYS A 171 10.13 20.14 -9.36
C LYS A 171 11.12 21.10 -10.04
N VAL A 172 12.24 20.60 -10.54
CA VAL A 172 13.25 21.42 -11.26
C VAL A 172 12.73 21.83 -12.64
N VAL A 173 11.79 21.08 -13.20
CA VAL A 173 11.14 21.37 -14.47
C VAL A 173 9.91 22.22 -14.17
N CYS A 174 10.00 23.53 -14.36
CA CYS A 174 8.95 24.48 -13.98
C CYS A 174 7.58 24.19 -14.62
N ALA A 175 7.54 23.68 -15.86
CA ALA A 175 6.31 23.30 -16.56
C ALA A 175 6.60 22.18 -17.57
N PHE A 176 5.68 21.22 -17.67
CA PHE A 176 5.74 20.18 -18.69
C PHE A 176 4.84 20.57 -19.88
N PRO A 177 5.35 20.50 -21.13
CA PRO A 177 4.58 20.86 -22.32
C PRO A 177 3.41 19.89 -22.57
N SER A 178 3.50 18.63 -22.08
CA SER A 178 2.45 17.64 -22.21
C SER A 178 2.55 16.57 -21.10
N ARG A 179 1.49 15.77 -20.94
CA ARG A 179 1.47 14.61 -20.02
C ARG A 179 2.49 13.56 -20.42
N GLU A 180 2.65 13.33 -21.70
CA GLU A 180 3.63 12.37 -22.24
C GLU A 180 5.05 12.79 -21.89
N SER A 181 5.33 14.10 -21.87
CA SER A 181 6.62 14.65 -21.46
C SER A 181 6.89 14.38 -19.97
N LEU A 182 5.88 14.61 -19.11
CA LEU A 182 5.96 14.26 -17.69
C LEU A 182 6.15 12.75 -17.51
N LEU A 183 5.35 11.92 -18.21
CA LEU A 183 5.43 10.47 -18.11
C LEU A 183 6.79 9.94 -18.51
N ARG A 184 7.38 10.43 -19.60
CA ARG A 184 8.74 10.05 -20.03
C ARG A 184 9.78 10.31 -18.94
N LEU A 185 9.75 11.47 -18.32
CA LEU A 185 10.68 11.78 -17.22
C LEU A 185 10.42 10.86 -15.99
N VAL A 186 9.17 10.68 -15.63
CA VAL A 186 8.81 9.78 -14.51
C VAL A 186 9.26 8.36 -14.78
N VAL A 187 9.01 7.82 -15.97
CA VAL A 187 9.42 6.46 -16.37
C VAL A 187 10.95 6.34 -16.34
N SER A 188 11.70 7.31 -16.85
CA SER A 188 13.17 7.28 -16.79
C SER A 188 13.68 7.19 -15.34
N ILE A 189 13.11 7.99 -14.42
CA ILE A 189 13.45 7.94 -13.00
C ILE A 189 13.13 6.56 -12.41
N LEU A 190 11.98 6.00 -12.79
CA LEU A 190 11.52 4.72 -12.28
C LEU A 190 12.35 3.55 -12.79
N ILE A 191 12.86 3.61 -14.01
CA ILE A 191 13.78 2.61 -14.55
C ILE A 191 15.05 2.56 -13.70
N ASP A 192 15.69 3.71 -13.44
CA ASP A 192 16.89 3.77 -12.59
C ASP A 192 16.64 3.14 -11.20
N ILE A 193 15.51 3.49 -10.57
CA ILE A 193 15.14 2.95 -9.25
C ILE A 193 14.85 1.45 -9.33
N ASN A 194 14.17 1.01 -10.39
CA ASN A 194 13.83 -0.39 -10.57
C ASN A 194 15.08 -1.26 -10.79
N GLU A 195 16.03 -0.81 -11.59
CA GLU A 195 17.31 -1.48 -11.77
C GLU A 195 18.06 -1.65 -10.46
N GLU A 196 18.11 -0.59 -9.63
CA GLU A 196 18.69 -0.66 -8.29
C GLU A 196 17.96 -1.68 -7.40
N TRP A 197 16.63 -1.78 -7.52
CA TRP A 197 15.84 -2.67 -6.69
C TRP A 197 15.96 -4.14 -7.06
N ILE A 198 15.99 -4.46 -8.36
CA ILE A 198 16.06 -5.85 -8.85
C ILE A 198 17.48 -6.43 -8.81
N THR A 199 18.52 -5.56 -8.79
CA THR A 199 19.92 -5.98 -8.69
C THR A 199 20.45 -5.88 -7.26
N GLY A 200 19.71 -5.25 -6.37
CA GLY A 200 20.13 -4.96 -4.98
C GLY A 200 19.82 -6.08 -4.00
N TYR A 201 19.82 -5.71 -2.71
CA TYR A 201 19.49 -6.65 -1.64
C TYR A 201 18.00 -6.98 -1.59
N ARG A 202 17.69 -8.22 -1.23
CA ARG A 202 16.32 -8.66 -0.94
C ARG A 202 15.68 -7.75 0.11
N TYR A 203 14.47 -7.34 -0.18
CA TYR A 203 13.69 -6.49 0.72
C TYR A 203 13.01 -7.28 1.82
N LEU A 204 12.54 -8.48 1.50
CA LEU A 204 11.99 -9.45 2.45
C LEU A 204 12.74 -10.79 2.34
N ASP A 205 12.85 -11.49 3.45
CA ASP A 205 13.19 -12.91 3.46
C ASP A 205 11.89 -13.71 3.28
N MET A 206 11.81 -14.46 2.18
CA MET A 206 10.59 -15.19 1.80
C MET A 206 10.61 -16.66 2.24
N SER A 207 11.65 -17.12 2.97
CA SER A 207 11.82 -18.52 3.37
C SER A 207 10.63 -19.04 4.18
N GLU A 208 10.18 -18.30 5.19
CA GLU A 208 9.05 -18.73 6.04
C GLU A 208 7.72 -18.79 5.25
N LEU A 209 7.50 -17.89 4.31
CA LEU A 209 6.30 -17.92 3.46
C LEU A 209 6.30 -19.12 2.51
N ALA A 210 7.47 -19.50 2.00
CA ALA A 210 7.62 -20.69 1.17
C ALA A 210 7.29 -21.96 1.98
N ASP A 211 7.81 -22.06 3.20
CA ASP A 211 7.54 -23.21 4.09
C ASP A 211 6.05 -23.31 4.48
N GLN A 212 5.39 -22.17 4.77
CA GLN A 212 3.96 -22.15 5.07
C GLN A 212 3.10 -22.59 3.87
N ARG A 213 3.49 -22.23 2.65
CA ARG A 213 2.82 -22.69 1.42
C ARG A 213 2.99 -24.19 1.22
N LEU A 214 4.19 -24.72 1.37
CA LEU A 214 4.44 -26.15 1.25
C LEU A 214 3.62 -26.97 2.25
N LEU A 215 3.40 -26.45 3.46
CA LEU A 215 2.54 -27.08 4.47
C LEU A 215 1.05 -27.01 4.12
N SER A 216 0.57 -25.91 3.53
CA SER A 216 -0.81 -25.76 3.08
C SER A 216 -1.12 -26.58 1.84
N ASP A 217 -0.20 -26.67 0.88
CA ASP A 217 -0.37 -27.45 -0.34
C ASP A 217 -0.24 -28.96 -0.09
N GLY A 218 0.50 -29.35 0.95
CA GLY A 218 0.59 -30.76 1.40
C GLY A 218 -0.74 -31.35 1.89
N GLN A 219 -1.70 -30.50 2.25
CA GLN A 219 -3.06 -30.93 2.62
C GLN A 219 -4.04 -30.92 1.44
N CYS A 220 -3.72 -30.34 0.31
CA CYS A 220 -4.55 -30.29 -0.88
C CYS A 220 -3.81 -30.93 -2.06
N LYS A 221 -3.92 -32.26 -2.20
CA LYS A 221 -3.37 -33.01 -3.34
C LYS A 221 -4.11 -32.65 -4.63
N ARG A 222 -3.67 -31.59 -5.32
CA ARG A 222 -3.82 -31.42 -6.78
C ARG A 222 -2.53 -30.82 -7.32
N PRO A 223 -1.92 -31.38 -8.39
CA PRO A 223 -0.74 -30.79 -9.01
C PRO A 223 -1.18 -29.48 -9.69
N ILE A 224 -0.72 -28.36 -9.17
CA ILE A 224 -0.82 -27.08 -9.85
C ILE A 224 0.51 -26.87 -10.56
N GLU A 225 0.47 -26.94 -11.87
CA GLU A 225 1.57 -26.49 -12.73
C GLU A 225 1.94 -25.04 -12.40
N GLN A 226 3.22 -24.80 -12.35
CA GLN A 226 3.98 -23.57 -12.13
C GLN A 226 3.17 -22.27 -12.27
N LEU A 227 2.82 -21.66 -11.15
CA LEU A 227 2.28 -20.29 -11.09
C LEU A 227 3.28 -19.42 -10.35
N GLU A 228 3.93 -18.53 -11.09
CA GLU A 228 4.72 -17.44 -10.52
C GLU A 228 3.79 -16.49 -9.76
N THR A 229 4.06 -16.25 -8.49
CA THR A 229 3.21 -15.42 -7.61
C THR A 229 3.92 -14.13 -7.22
N TYR A 230 3.22 -13.01 -7.31
CA TYR A 230 3.71 -11.68 -6.95
C TYR A 230 2.88 -11.09 -5.80
N SER A 231 3.54 -10.36 -4.91
CA SER A 231 2.92 -9.60 -3.82
C SER A 231 3.05 -8.10 -4.10
N ILE A 232 1.96 -7.33 -3.98
CA ILE A 232 1.94 -5.88 -4.23
C ILE A 232 1.93 -5.16 -2.87
N ALA A 233 2.78 -4.16 -2.72
CA ALA A 233 2.77 -3.21 -1.61
C ALA A 233 2.47 -1.78 -2.10
#